data_b4084656316fd48dc151ccb7ea34f492
#
_entry.id   b4084656316fd48dc151ccb7ea34f492
#
_cell.length_a   1.000
_cell.length_b   1.000
_cell.length_c   1.000
_cell.angle_alpha   90.00
_cell.angle_beta   90.00
_cell.angle_gamma   90.00
#
_symmetry.space_group_name_H-M   'P 1'
#
loop_
_entity.id
_entity.type
_entity.pdbx_description
1 polymer ?
#
loop_
_entity_poly.entity_id
_entity_poly.type
_entity_poly.pdbx_seq_one_letter_code
_entity_poly.pdbx_strand_id
1 'polypeptide(L)'
;MVVRRRPVQTTKSRLPWHFWVVGPFYVLLYGAGAYDYVMTRGHDPAYFESQGYDDAQIAYFTDYPLVPDVFWTVAVWGALCAAVLLLFRSRWVIPVVLIALIFQVCLDVVTFAFMERWQILGTRLALFDAGVLRLTVGLLFYCRAMSARDALR
;
A
#
# COMPACT_ATOMS: atom_id res chain seq x y z
N MET A 1 47.86 -0.47 -33.26
CA MET A 1 47.41 -0.44 -31.87
C MET A 1 45.97 -0.90 -31.81
N VAL A 2 45.75 -2.18 -31.48
CA VAL A 2 44.39 -2.77 -31.46
C VAL A 2 43.80 -2.57 -30.07
N VAL A 3 42.83 -1.67 -29.96
CA VAL A 3 42.08 -1.44 -28.70
C VAL A 3 41.13 -2.64 -28.53
N ARG A 4 41.49 -3.60 -27.67
CA ARG A 4 40.60 -4.69 -27.23
C ARG A 4 39.49 -4.09 -26.41
N ARG A 5 38.29 -3.91 -26.98
CA ARG A 5 37.05 -3.64 -26.21
C ARG A 5 36.78 -4.88 -25.35
N ARG A 6 36.90 -4.69 -24.01
CA ARG A 6 36.44 -5.71 -23.04
C ARG A 6 34.93 -5.91 -23.25
N PRO A 7 34.46 -7.14 -23.37
CA PRO A 7 33.02 -7.39 -23.41
C PRO A 7 32.41 -6.90 -22.08
N VAL A 8 31.37 -6.07 -22.20
CA VAL A 8 30.54 -5.69 -21.06
C VAL A 8 29.87 -6.97 -20.56
N GLN A 9 30.36 -7.51 -19.45
CA GLN A 9 29.69 -8.60 -18.77
C GLN A 9 28.38 -8.08 -18.20
N THR A 10 27.29 -8.35 -18.88
CA THR A 10 25.94 -8.19 -18.32
C THR A 10 25.78 -9.27 -17.25
N THR A 11 26.17 -8.95 -16.03
CA THR A 11 25.86 -9.76 -14.86
C THR A 11 24.33 -9.77 -14.71
N LYS A 12 23.70 -10.87 -15.13
CA LYS A 12 22.29 -11.11 -14.80
C LYS A 12 22.18 -11.09 -13.27
N SER A 13 21.64 -10.01 -12.71
CA SER A 13 21.39 -9.91 -11.28
C SER A 13 20.42 -11.05 -10.89
N ARG A 14 20.91 -12.01 -10.11
CA ARG A 14 20.07 -13.10 -9.59
C ARG A 14 19.09 -12.47 -8.59
N LEU A 15 17.80 -12.70 -8.84
CA LEU A 15 16.77 -12.28 -7.89
C LEU A 15 17.03 -12.97 -6.53
N PRO A 16 17.06 -12.21 -5.44
CA PRO A 16 17.17 -12.81 -4.12
C PRO A 16 15.90 -13.64 -3.82
N TRP A 17 16.06 -14.74 -3.13
CA TRP A 17 14.96 -15.67 -2.81
C TRP A 17 13.78 -15.00 -2.08
N HIS A 18 14.10 -14.01 -1.22
CA HIS A 18 13.09 -13.26 -0.47
C HIS A 18 12.14 -12.46 -1.36
N PHE A 19 12.50 -12.15 -2.60
CA PHE A 19 11.61 -11.48 -3.55
C PHE A 19 10.32 -12.27 -3.80
N TRP A 20 10.43 -13.60 -3.88
CA TRP A 20 9.31 -14.51 -4.10
C TRP A 20 8.39 -14.66 -2.89
N VAL A 21 8.81 -14.19 -1.72
CA VAL A 21 7.99 -14.15 -0.50
C VAL A 21 7.40 -12.76 -0.33
N VAL A 22 8.22 -11.73 -0.47
CA VAL A 22 7.82 -10.32 -0.25
C VAL A 22 6.77 -9.87 -1.26
N GLY A 23 6.95 -10.17 -2.55
CA GLY A 23 6.01 -9.76 -3.59
C GLY A 23 4.58 -10.28 -3.35
N PRO A 24 4.37 -11.60 -3.26
CA PRO A 24 3.05 -12.16 -2.95
C PRO A 24 2.47 -11.69 -1.61
N PHE A 25 3.30 -11.53 -0.58
CA PHE A 25 2.85 -11.00 0.71
C PHE A 25 2.19 -9.63 0.58
N TYR A 26 2.83 -8.68 -0.13
CA TYR A 26 2.26 -7.34 -0.31
C TYR A 26 1.03 -7.36 -1.23
N VAL A 27 0.98 -8.23 -2.22
CA VAL A 27 -0.24 -8.38 -3.06
C VAL A 27 -1.41 -8.89 -2.23
N LEU A 28 -1.21 -9.88 -1.36
CA LEU A 28 -2.25 -10.38 -0.47
C LEU A 28 -2.69 -9.33 0.55
N LEU A 29 -1.72 -8.64 1.16
CA LEU A 29 -1.99 -7.59 2.15
C LEU A 29 -2.83 -6.46 1.54
N TYR A 30 -2.39 -5.89 0.43
CA TYR A 30 -3.11 -4.78 -0.20
C TYR A 30 -4.36 -5.25 -0.97
N GLY A 31 -4.40 -6.50 -1.42
CA GLY A 31 -5.61 -7.11 -1.97
C GLY A 31 -6.71 -7.24 -0.91
N ALA A 32 -6.35 -7.64 0.30
CA ALA A 32 -7.28 -7.65 1.44
C ALA A 32 -7.74 -6.22 1.79
N GLY A 33 -6.82 -5.23 1.77
CA GLY A 33 -7.18 -3.82 1.97
C GLY A 33 -8.11 -3.27 0.87
N ALA A 34 -7.90 -3.67 -0.39
CA ALA A 34 -8.79 -3.29 -1.49
C ALA A 34 -10.17 -3.95 -1.36
N TYR A 35 -10.23 -5.19 -0.88
CA TYR A 35 -11.48 -5.85 -0.57
C TYR A 35 -12.25 -5.12 0.55
N ASP A 36 -11.56 -4.82 1.66
CA ASP A 36 -12.11 -4.02 2.76
C ASP A 36 -12.64 -2.67 2.27
N TYR A 37 -11.86 -1.97 1.44
CA TYR A 37 -12.28 -0.70 0.83
C TYR A 37 -13.57 -0.85 0.02
N VAL A 38 -13.67 -1.85 -0.86
CA VAL A 38 -14.85 -2.05 -1.71
C VAL A 38 -16.08 -2.38 -0.88
N MET A 39 -15.97 -3.25 0.12
CA MET A 39 -17.07 -3.63 1.01
C MET A 39 -17.55 -2.46 1.86
N THR A 40 -16.61 -1.70 2.43
CA THR A 40 -16.92 -0.53 3.25
C THR A 40 -17.56 0.59 2.41
N ARG A 41 -17.04 0.87 1.22
CA ARG A 41 -17.62 1.88 0.32
C ARG A 41 -18.95 1.43 -0.31
N GLY A 42 -19.13 0.14 -0.49
CA GLY A 42 -20.39 -0.46 -0.93
C GLY A 42 -21.48 -0.45 0.15
N HIS A 43 -21.13 -0.05 1.38
CA HIS A 43 -22.01 -0.09 2.55
C HIS A 43 -22.67 -1.46 2.75
N ASP A 44 -21.90 -2.54 2.56
CA ASP A 44 -22.40 -3.91 2.67
C ASP A 44 -22.76 -4.22 4.13
N PRO A 45 -24.05 -4.46 4.45
CA PRO A 45 -24.48 -4.67 5.84
C PRO A 45 -23.89 -5.94 6.45
N ALA A 46 -23.76 -7.02 5.64
CA ALA A 46 -23.22 -8.29 6.12
C ALA A 46 -21.72 -8.14 6.43
N TYR A 47 -21.00 -7.30 5.66
CA TYR A 47 -19.61 -6.99 5.94
C TYR A 47 -19.47 -6.22 7.25
N PHE A 48 -20.24 -5.14 7.46
CA PHE A 48 -20.20 -4.37 8.70
C PHE A 48 -20.52 -5.23 9.94
N GLU A 49 -21.52 -6.11 9.84
CA GLU A 49 -21.85 -7.06 10.91
C GLU A 49 -20.69 -8.03 11.17
N SER A 50 -20.04 -8.55 10.12
CA SER A 50 -18.88 -9.44 10.24
C SER A 50 -17.67 -8.78 10.92
N GLN A 51 -17.50 -7.46 10.76
CA GLN A 51 -16.46 -6.67 11.43
C GLN A 51 -16.84 -6.29 12.87
N GLY A 52 -18.10 -6.47 13.25
CA GLY A 52 -18.63 -6.08 14.55
C GLY A 52 -18.70 -4.56 14.72
N TYR A 53 -19.02 -3.82 13.64
CA TYR A 53 -19.16 -2.37 13.69
C TYR A 53 -20.49 -1.98 14.35
N ASP A 54 -20.43 -0.98 15.22
CA ASP A 54 -21.61 -0.35 15.81
C ASP A 54 -22.19 0.74 14.88
N ASP A 55 -23.38 1.27 15.28
CA ASP A 55 -24.07 2.28 14.48
C ASP A 55 -23.25 3.55 14.24
N ALA A 56 -22.41 3.96 15.20
CA ALA A 56 -21.56 5.14 15.08
C ALA A 56 -20.43 4.90 14.07
N GLN A 57 -19.86 3.71 14.04
CA GLN A 57 -18.82 3.32 13.10
C GLN A 57 -19.39 3.18 11.67
N ILE A 58 -20.59 2.62 11.55
CA ILE A 58 -21.30 2.53 10.26
C ILE A 58 -21.61 3.94 9.74
N ALA A 59 -22.14 4.84 10.58
CA ALA A 59 -22.42 6.22 10.21
C ALA A 59 -21.15 6.96 9.78
N TYR A 60 -20.01 6.73 10.45
CA TYR A 60 -18.72 7.30 10.09
C TYR A 60 -18.32 6.99 8.63
N PHE A 61 -18.54 5.75 8.18
CA PHE A 61 -18.21 5.35 6.81
C PHE A 61 -19.30 5.74 5.79
N THR A 62 -20.55 5.85 6.22
CA THR A 62 -21.68 6.24 5.36
C THR A 62 -21.60 7.72 4.99
N ASP A 63 -21.27 8.58 5.96
CA ASP A 63 -21.18 10.04 5.80
C ASP A 63 -19.73 10.49 5.49
N TYR A 64 -18.93 9.62 4.87
CA TYR A 64 -17.51 9.88 4.65
C TYR A 64 -17.28 11.03 3.67
N PRO A 65 -16.53 12.10 4.05
CA PRO A 65 -16.32 13.27 3.20
C PRO A 65 -15.51 12.93 1.95
N LEU A 66 -15.76 13.67 0.87
CA LEU A 66 -15.14 13.42 -0.44
C LEU A 66 -13.60 13.50 -0.42
N VAL A 67 -13.03 14.47 0.31
CA VAL A 67 -11.57 14.68 0.30
C VAL A 67 -10.81 13.49 0.91
N PRO A 68 -11.11 13.03 2.13
CA PRO A 68 -10.46 11.83 2.66
C PRO A 68 -10.83 10.57 1.87
N ASP A 69 -11.99 10.51 1.22
CA ASP A 69 -12.37 9.40 0.35
C ASP A 69 -11.44 9.29 -0.88
N VAL A 70 -11.12 10.40 -1.52
CA VAL A 70 -10.13 10.44 -2.61
C VAL A 70 -8.76 9.99 -2.11
N PHE A 71 -8.34 10.44 -0.92
CA PHE A 71 -7.06 10.01 -0.34
C PHE A 71 -7.05 8.51 -0.07
N TRP A 72 -8.13 7.97 0.47
CA TRP A 72 -8.29 6.55 0.73
C TRP A 72 -8.24 5.72 -0.57
N THR A 73 -9.00 6.16 -1.59
CA THR A 73 -9.00 5.52 -2.91
C THR A 73 -7.59 5.44 -3.49
N VAL A 74 -6.88 6.58 -3.56
CA VAL A 74 -5.52 6.61 -4.16
C VAL A 74 -4.53 5.80 -3.33
N ALA A 75 -4.62 5.85 -2.00
CA ALA A 75 -3.74 5.08 -1.12
C ALA A 75 -3.92 3.57 -1.33
N VAL A 76 -5.16 3.07 -1.29
CA VAL A 76 -5.47 1.63 -1.40
C VAL A 76 -5.11 1.09 -2.78
N TRP A 77 -5.63 1.70 -3.84
CA TRP A 77 -5.39 1.21 -5.20
C TRP A 77 -3.96 1.45 -5.66
N GLY A 78 -3.34 2.56 -5.22
CA GLY A 78 -1.94 2.83 -5.48
C GLY A 78 -1.01 1.80 -4.81
N ALA A 79 -1.28 1.42 -3.57
CA ALA A 79 -0.50 0.40 -2.85
C ALA A 79 -0.64 -0.97 -3.51
N LEU A 80 -1.86 -1.37 -3.90
CA LEU A 80 -2.09 -2.62 -4.63
C LEU A 80 -1.37 -2.62 -6.00
N CYS A 81 -1.48 -1.52 -6.75
CA CYS A 81 -0.78 -1.35 -8.02
C CYS A 81 0.74 -1.46 -7.82
N ALA A 82 1.30 -0.82 -6.79
CA ALA A 82 2.73 -0.92 -6.47
C ALA A 82 3.16 -2.36 -6.17
N ALA A 83 2.36 -3.14 -5.43
CA ALA A 83 2.66 -4.54 -5.13
C ALA A 83 2.65 -5.39 -6.41
N VAL A 84 1.70 -5.15 -7.31
CA VAL A 84 1.64 -5.83 -8.62
C VAL A 84 2.85 -5.44 -9.50
N LEU A 85 3.19 -4.15 -9.57
CA LEU A 85 4.37 -3.67 -10.31
C LEU A 85 5.68 -4.26 -9.75
N LEU A 86 5.75 -4.49 -8.43
CA LEU A 86 6.88 -5.17 -7.81
C LEU A 86 7.04 -6.58 -8.38
N LEU A 87 5.96 -7.37 -8.48
CA LEU A 87 6.02 -8.72 -9.07
C LEU A 87 6.52 -8.71 -10.52
N PHE A 88 6.12 -7.70 -11.30
CA PHE A 88 6.61 -7.51 -12.67
C PHE A 88 8.02 -6.89 -12.73
N ARG A 89 8.64 -6.61 -11.58
CA ARG A 89 9.97 -6.01 -11.47
C ARG A 89 10.08 -4.64 -12.13
N SER A 90 8.97 -3.93 -12.23
CA SER A 90 8.95 -2.61 -12.87
C SER A 90 9.58 -1.55 -11.96
N ARG A 91 10.43 -0.70 -12.51
CA ARG A 91 10.97 0.47 -11.79
C ARG A 91 9.91 1.50 -11.41
N TRP A 92 8.75 1.45 -12.07
CA TRP A 92 7.59 2.30 -11.75
C TRP A 92 7.00 2.03 -10.36
N VAL A 93 7.36 0.89 -9.73
CA VAL A 93 6.93 0.62 -8.35
C VAL A 93 7.33 1.72 -7.38
N ILE A 94 8.51 2.35 -7.54
CA ILE A 94 9.01 3.37 -6.61
C ILE A 94 8.14 4.63 -6.61
N PRO A 95 7.87 5.31 -7.75
CA PRO A 95 6.98 6.47 -7.74
C PRO A 95 5.54 6.11 -7.34
N VAL A 96 5.03 4.94 -7.72
CA VAL A 96 3.67 4.52 -7.38
C VAL A 96 3.52 4.28 -5.87
N VAL A 97 4.44 3.54 -5.22
CA VAL A 97 4.39 3.35 -3.77
C VAL A 97 4.60 4.67 -3.01
N LEU A 98 5.40 5.59 -3.54
CA LEU A 98 5.60 6.91 -2.93
C LEU A 98 4.31 7.74 -2.98
N ILE A 99 3.60 7.75 -4.11
CA ILE A 99 2.30 8.41 -4.23
C ILE A 99 1.30 7.80 -3.25
N ALA A 100 1.17 6.46 -3.23
CA ALA A 100 0.28 5.78 -2.30
C ALA A 100 0.58 6.12 -0.84
N LEU A 101 1.86 6.16 -0.47
CA LEU A 101 2.31 6.51 0.88
C LEU A 101 1.96 7.96 1.25
N ILE A 102 2.15 8.92 0.33
CA ILE A 102 1.81 10.32 0.57
C ILE A 102 0.30 10.45 0.82
N PHE A 103 -0.53 9.82 -0.02
CA PHE A 103 -1.97 9.87 0.13
C PHE A 103 -2.45 9.16 1.40
N GLN A 104 -1.80 8.06 1.80
CA GLN A 104 -2.07 7.40 3.08
C GLN A 104 -1.75 8.31 4.27
N VAL A 105 -0.60 8.97 4.27
CA VAL A 105 -0.24 9.94 5.33
C VAL A 105 -1.23 11.10 5.38
N CYS A 106 -1.63 11.65 4.22
CA CYS A 106 -2.66 12.69 4.16
C CYS A 106 -3.99 12.21 4.72
N LEU A 107 -4.41 10.99 4.38
CA LEU A 107 -5.60 10.35 4.92
C LEU A 107 -5.54 10.23 6.45
N ASP A 108 -4.43 9.66 6.96
CA ASP A 108 -4.24 9.47 8.41
C ASP A 108 -4.27 10.83 9.13
N VAL A 109 -3.56 11.84 8.63
CA VAL A 109 -3.58 13.18 9.22
C VAL A 109 -4.99 13.77 9.26
N VAL A 110 -5.74 13.72 8.14
CA VAL A 110 -7.08 14.28 8.07
C VAL A 110 -8.05 13.53 8.99
N THR A 111 -8.01 12.21 8.98
CA THR A 111 -8.97 11.40 9.74
C THR A 111 -8.67 11.42 11.24
N PHE A 112 -7.42 11.43 11.65
CA PHE A 112 -7.05 11.48 13.07
C PHE A 112 -7.14 12.90 13.66
N ALA A 113 -6.81 13.94 12.88
CA ALA A 113 -6.81 15.32 13.37
C ALA A 113 -8.20 16.00 13.32
N PHE A 114 -9.03 15.66 12.33
CA PHE A 114 -10.26 16.38 12.04
C PHE A 114 -11.55 15.53 12.05
N MET A 115 -11.44 14.20 12.03
CA MET A 115 -12.60 13.31 11.93
C MET A 115 -12.76 12.39 13.14
N GLU A 116 -12.09 12.68 14.24
CA GLU A 116 -12.19 11.93 15.52
C GLU A 116 -12.04 10.39 15.33
N ARG A 117 -11.25 9.96 14.33
CA ARG A 117 -11.09 8.55 13.94
C ARG A 117 -10.75 7.66 15.13
N TRP A 118 -9.87 8.12 16.01
CA TRP A 118 -9.48 7.36 17.22
C TRP A 118 -10.66 7.12 18.16
N GLN A 119 -11.52 8.13 18.34
CA GLN A 119 -12.65 8.07 19.27
C GLN A 119 -13.76 7.16 18.74
N ILE A 120 -14.05 7.24 17.44
CA ILE A 120 -15.14 6.50 16.79
C ILE A 120 -14.72 5.06 16.47
N LEU A 121 -13.57 4.87 15.85
CA LEU A 121 -13.13 3.56 15.36
C LEU A 121 -12.27 2.78 16.36
N GLY A 122 -11.80 3.47 17.42
CA GLY A 122 -11.06 2.86 18.52
C GLY A 122 -9.61 2.48 18.19
N THR A 123 -8.94 1.97 19.21
CA THR A 123 -7.51 1.66 19.17
C THR A 123 -7.16 0.53 18.18
N ARG A 124 -8.07 -0.44 17.98
CA ARG A 124 -7.84 -1.58 17.07
C ARG A 124 -7.58 -1.11 15.65
N LEU A 125 -8.47 -0.27 15.09
CA LEU A 125 -8.33 0.25 13.74
C LEU A 125 -7.17 1.24 13.61
N ALA A 126 -6.93 2.07 14.63
CA ALA A 126 -5.77 2.96 14.65
C ALA A 126 -4.43 2.20 14.61
N LEU A 127 -4.31 1.09 15.34
CA LEU A 127 -3.11 0.25 15.28
C LEU A 127 -2.97 -0.46 13.92
N PHE A 128 -4.09 -0.85 13.31
CA PHE A 128 -4.10 -1.41 11.97
C PHE A 128 -3.57 -0.40 10.94
N ASP A 129 -4.08 0.85 10.95
CA ASP A 129 -3.61 1.92 10.07
C ASP A 129 -2.11 2.18 10.23
N ALA A 130 -1.65 2.30 11.49
CA ALA A 130 -0.23 2.46 11.78
C ALA A 130 0.62 1.26 11.30
N GLY A 131 0.09 0.05 11.36
CA GLY A 131 0.71 -1.16 10.83
C GLY A 131 0.86 -1.12 9.32
N VAL A 132 -0.23 -0.79 8.61
CA VAL A 132 -0.23 -0.66 7.15
C VAL A 132 0.73 0.44 6.70
N LEU A 133 0.73 1.61 7.38
CA LEU A 133 1.67 2.69 7.10
C LEU A 133 3.13 2.23 7.20
N ARG A 134 3.50 1.55 8.29
CA ARG A 134 4.86 1.01 8.49
C ARG A 134 5.24 0.01 7.40
N LEU A 135 4.32 -0.87 7.02
CA LEU A 135 4.55 -1.84 5.95
C LEU A 135 4.72 -1.15 4.59
N THR A 136 3.96 -0.08 4.30
CA THR A 136 4.10 0.70 3.07
C THR A 136 5.44 1.44 3.01
N VAL A 137 5.90 2.00 4.13
CA VAL A 137 7.25 2.56 4.25
C VAL A 137 8.32 1.48 4.04
N GLY A 138 8.14 0.30 4.64
CA GLY A 138 9.02 -0.86 4.45
C GLY A 138 9.10 -1.30 2.98
N LEU A 139 7.96 -1.32 2.28
CA LEU A 139 7.91 -1.61 0.85
C LEU A 139 8.71 -0.60 0.03
N LEU A 140 8.58 0.70 0.32
CA LEU A 140 9.35 1.75 -0.37
C LEU A 140 10.85 1.54 -0.21
N PHE A 141 11.34 1.28 1.02
CA PHE A 141 12.76 1.00 1.24
C PHE A 141 13.21 -0.29 0.55
N TYR A 142 12.39 -1.32 0.58
CA TYR A 142 12.65 -2.57 -0.13
C TYR A 142 12.79 -2.35 -1.63
N CYS A 143 11.86 -1.62 -2.26
CA CYS A 143 11.91 -1.31 -3.69
C CYS A 143 13.16 -0.49 -4.05
N ARG A 144 13.56 0.49 -3.21
CA ARG A 144 14.79 1.25 -3.41
C ARG A 144 16.03 0.36 -3.33
N ALA A 145 16.09 -0.54 -2.35
CA ALA A 145 17.20 -1.49 -2.22
C ALA A 145 17.27 -2.45 -3.42
N MET A 146 16.12 -2.90 -3.96
CA MET A 146 16.06 -3.76 -5.14
C MET A 146 16.47 -3.00 -6.41
N SER A 147 16.09 -1.72 -6.52
CA SER A 147 16.53 -0.87 -7.64
C SER A 147 18.04 -0.64 -7.63
N ALA A 148 18.63 -0.40 -6.46
CA ALA A 148 20.08 -0.24 -6.30
C ALA A 148 20.88 -1.52 -6.66
N ARG A 149 20.22 -2.67 -6.72
CA ARG A 149 20.82 -3.96 -7.12
C ARG A 149 20.51 -4.34 -8.57
N ASP A 150 20.00 -3.42 -9.39
CA ASP A 150 19.54 -3.65 -10.78
C ASP A 150 18.53 -4.80 -10.90
N ALA A 151 17.77 -5.06 -9.83
CA ALA A 151 16.76 -6.10 -9.81
C ALA A 151 15.43 -5.66 -10.43
N LEU A 152 15.17 -4.36 -10.51
CA LEU A 152 14.02 -3.72 -11.16
C LEU A 152 14.40 -3.24 -12.57
N ARG A 153 13.46 -3.33 -13.51
CA ARG A 153 13.66 -2.95 -14.93
C ARG A 153 12.75 -1.81 -15.34
#